data_ef1c85f96331ef110239b7038b310201
#
_entry.id   ef1c85f96331ef110239b7038b310201
#
_cell.length_a   1.000
_cell.length_b   1.000
_cell.length_c   1.000
_cell.angle_alpha   90.00
_cell.angle_beta   90.00
_cell.angle_gamma   90.00
#
_symmetry.space_group_name_H-M   'P 1'
#
loop_
_entity.id
_entity.type
_entity.pdbx_description
1 polymer ?
#
loop_
_entity_poly.entity_id
_entity_poly.type
_entity_poly.pdbx_seq_one_letter_code
_entity_poly.pdbx_strand_id
1 'polypeptide(L)'
;MDEVKQDKPQGRGGRTALIAAAIAAGALVLCYAALCIYTGLSGTILPHISMGGVDLGGMTRTQAVEALSRAVDGRDGQLTVELSCGTWSGELPQGSVQADVAAGAEDAWQVGRENPVTMGARLIGQLLGNSVQLDLPAVLTEEGEQALEEEMDQADRELPGRAVQPTWRVEEGKL
;
A
#
# COMPACT_ATOMS: atom_id res chain seq x y z
N MET A 1 12.66 52.59 -56.53
CA MET A 1 13.15 51.47 -55.65
C MET A 1 12.38 51.66 -54.38
N ASP A 2 11.12 51.17 -54.36
CA ASP A 2 10.25 51.29 -53.20
C ASP A 2 10.34 50.02 -52.35
N GLU A 3 10.85 50.22 -51.13
CA GLU A 3 11.01 49.18 -50.10
C GLU A 3 9.64 48.99 -49.46
N VAL A 4 8.97 47.88 -49.82
CA VAL A 4 7.71 47.45 -49.20
C VAL A 4 8.01 46.95 -47.81
N LYS A 5 7.77 47.78 -46.83
CA LYS A 5 7.76 47.45 -45.40
C LYS A 5 6.62 46.47 -45.12
N GLN A 6 6.92 45.18 -44.98
CA GLN A 6 5.97 44.19 -44.47
C GLN A 6 5.65 44.47 -43.01
N ASP A 7 4.51 45.03 -42.76
CA ASP A 7 3.93 45.11 -41.42
C ASP A 7 3.55 43.70 -40.95
N LYS A 8 4.31 43.19 -39.92
CA LYS A 8 3.95 42.01 -39.18
C LYS A 8 2.66 42.27 -38.38
N PRO A 9 1.63 41.45 -38.50
CA PRO A 9 0.43 41.62 -37.69
C PRO A 9 0.77 41.38 -36.21
N GLN A 10 0.86 42.45 -35.46
CA GLN A 10 1.05 42.41 -34.00
C GLN A 10 -0.21 41.90 -33.29
N GLY A 11 -0.20 40.58 -32.82
CA GLY A 11 -0.44 40.31 -31.43
C GLY A 11 -1.85 40.46 -30.86
N ARG A 12 -2.95 40.21 -31.59
CA ARG A 12 -4.26 39.94 -30.96
C ARG A 12 -4.44 38.45 -30.60
N GLY A 13 -3.68 37.55 -31.22
CA GLY A 13 -3.72 36.10 -30.94
C GLY A 13 -3.05 35.67 -29.61
N GLY A 14 -2.09 36.45 -29.10
CA GLY A 14 -1.36 36.08 -27.88
C GLY A 14 -2.21 36.18 -26.60
N ARG A 15 -3.05 37.19 -26.49
CA ARG A 15 -3.91 37.38 -25.31
C ARG A 15 -5.05 36.37 -25.24
N THR A 16 -5.67 36.07 -26.38
CA THR A 16 -6.73 35.03 -26.46
C THR A 16 -6.16 33.64 -26.22
N ALA A 17 -4.95 33.33 -26.72
CA ALA A 17 -4.27 32.08 -26.45
C ALA A 17 -3.90 31.96 -24.96
N LEU A 18 -3.43 33.02 -24.32
CA LEU A 18 -3.15 33.00 -22.86
C LEU A 18 -4.42 32.80 -22.01
N ILE A 19 -5.52 33.45 -22.38
CA ILE A 19 -6.81 33.26 -21.68
C ILE A 19 -7.32 31.84 -21.89
N ALA A 20 -7.25 31.28 -23.08
CA ALA A 20 -7.64 29.91 -23.38
C ALA A 20 -6.77 28.91 -22.60
N ALA A 21 -5.45 29.14 -22.55
CA ALA A 21 -4.53 28.30 -21.74
C ALA A 21 -4.84 28.38 -20.23
N ALA A 22 -5.15 29.58 -19.72
CA ALA A 22 -5.52 29.74 -18.30
C ALA A 22 -6.86 29.05 -17.97
N ILE A 23 -7.85 29.11 -18.86
CA ILE A 23 -9.12 28.39 -18.68
C ILE A 23 -8.89 26.87 -18.73
N ALA A 24 -8.08 26.37 -19.66
CA ALA A 24 -7.76 24.96 -19.76
C ALA A 24 -7.00 24.46 -18.51
N ALA A 25 -6.02 25.23 -18.03
CA ALA A 25 -5.32 24.91 -16.79
C ALA A 25 -6.25 24.91 -15.56
N GLY A 26 -7.14 25.89 -15.46
CA GLY A 26 -8.16 25.94 -14.40
C GLY A 26 -9.11 24.75 -14.45
N ALA A 27 -9.57 24.35 -15.62
CA ALA A 27 -10.41 23.16 -15.81
C ALA A 27 -9.67 21.87 -15.38
N LEU A 28 -8.39 21.72 -15.73
CA LEU A 28 -7.58 20.58 -15.31
C LEU A 28 -7.43 20.52 -13.78
N VAL A 29 -7.18 21.65 -13.13
CA VAL A 29 -7.10 21.71 -11.66
C VAL A 29 -8.43 21.34 -11.01
N LEU A 30 -9.55 21.80 -11.54
CA LEU A 30 -10.89 21.45 -11.02
C LEU A 30 -11.20 19.96 -11.23
N CYS A 31 -10.88 19.40 -12.39
CA CYS A 31 -11.01 17.97 -12.64
C CYS A 31 -10.15 17.14 -11.68
N TYR A 32 -8.91 17.57 -11.46
CA TYR A 32 -8.01 16.89 -10.51
C TYR A 32 -8.55 16.96 -9.06
N ALA A 33 -9.02 18.14 -8.64
CA ALA A 33 -9.64 18.29 -7.32
C ALA A 33 -10.89 17.42 -7.16
N ALA A 34 -11.72 17.32 -8.20
CA ALA A 34 -12.88 16.44 -8.19
C ALA A 34 -12.49 14.96 -8.07
N LEU A 35 -11.43 14.51 -8.74
CA LEU A 35 -10.88 13.17 -8.60
C LEU A 35 -10.37 12.90 -7.17
N CYS A 36 -9.65 13.84 -6.59
CA CYS A 36 -9.19 13.72 -5.19
C CYS A 36 -10.36 13.61 -4.20
N ILE A 37 -11.39 14.44 -4.38
CA ILE A 37 -12.59 14.39 -3.53
C ILE A 37 -13.34 13.07 -3.72
N TYR A 38 -13.51 12.63 -4.97
CA TYR A 38 -14.15 11.34 -5.27
C TYR A 38 -13.42 10.17 -4.60
N THR A 39 -12.10 10.11 -4.73
CA THR A 39 -11.28 9.06 -4.12
C THR A 39 -11.35 9.09 -2.59
N GLY A 40 -11.33 10.29 -1.99
CA GLY A 40 -11.44 10.45 -0.54
C GLY A 40 -12.79 10.06 0.02
N LEU A 41 -13.88 10.30 -0.72
CA LEU A 41 -15.25 9.96 -0.32
C LEU A 41 -15.64 8.52 -0.71
N SER A 42 -14.94 7.90 -1.65
CA SER A 42 -15.23 6.53 -2.06
C SER A 42 -14.97 5.57 -0.89
N GLY A 43 -15.97 4.78 -0.52
CA GLY A 43 -15.85 3.73 0.50
C GLY A 43 -15.20 2.45 -0.01
N THR A 44 -14.70 2.43 -1.25
CA THR A 44 -14.16 1.24 -1.91
C THR A 44 -12.64 1.32 -2.05
N ILE A 45 -11.99 0.17 -2.06
CA ILE A 45 -10.56 0.00 -2.34
C ILE A 45 -10.30 0.43 -3.79
N LEU A 46 -9.17 1.06 -4.05
CA LEU A 46 -8.78 1.49 -5.39
C LEU A 46 -8.60 0.27 -6.32
N PRO A 47 -8.83 0.44 -7.64
CA PRO A 47 -8.67 -0.66 -8.60
C PRO A 47 -7.22 -1.18 -8.65
N HIS A 48 -7.05 -2.44 -9.08
CA HIS A 48 -5.74 -3.09 -9.22
C HIS A 48 -4.90 -3.17 -7.92
N ILE A 49 -5.56 -3.27 -6.78
CA ILE A 49 -4.94 -3.61 -5.50
C ILE A 49 -5.22 -5.08 -5.22
N SER A 50 -4.17 -5.86 -5.01
CA SER A 50 -4.25 -7.26 -4.63
C SER A 50 -3.47 -7.52 -3.34
N MET A 51 -3.97 -8.45 -2.53
CA MET A 51 -3.35 -8.86 -1.27
C MET A 51 -3.39 -10.38 -1.15
N GLY A 52 -2.26 -11.00 -0.87
CA GLY A 52 -2.17 -12.47 -0.76
C GLY A 52 -2.65 -13.22 -2.01
N GLY A 53 -2.61 -12.59 -3.20
CA GLY A 53 -3.11 -13.14 -4.46
C GLY A 53 -4.62 -12.94 -4.70
N VAL A 54 -5.32 -12.23 -3.81
CA VAL A 54 -6.74 -11.86 -3.95
C VAL A 54 -6.84 -10.44 -4.50
N ASP A 55 -7.60 -10.22 -5.58
CA ASP A 55 -7.90 -8.89 -6.09
C ASP A 55 -8.98 -8.23 -5.21
N LEU A 56 -8.65 -7.11 -4.60
CA LEU A 56 -9.52 -6.33 -3.71
C LEU A 56 -10.07 -5.07 -4.38
N GLY A 57 -9.68 -4.82 -5.64
CA GLY A 57 -10.07 -3.62 -6.38
C GLY A 57 -11.58 -3.43 -6.47
N GLY A 58 -12.05 -2.23 -6.10
CA GLY A 58 -13.47 -1.88 -6.12
C GLY A 58 -14.32 -2.44 -4.96
N MET A 59 -13.75 -3.26 -4.08
CA MET A 59 -14.44 -3.81 -2.91
C MET A 59 -14.54 -2.78 -1.79
N THR A 60 -15.58 -2.88 -0.97
CA THR A 60 -15.64 -2.21 0.32
C THR A 60 -14.75 -2.94 1.33
N ARG A 61 -14.39 -2.31 2.45
CA ARG A 61 -13.61 -2.96 3.51
C ARG A 61 -14.24 -4.29 3.97
N THR A 62 -15.55 -4.31 4.17
CA THR A 62 -16.27 -5.52 4.60
C THR A 62 -16.16 -6.64 3.57
N GLN A 63 -16.31 -6.31 2.28
CA GLN A 63 -16.16 -7.27 1.21
C GLN A 63 -14.71 -7.78 1.08
N ALA A 64 -13.74 -6.91 1.30
CA ALA A 64 -12.33 -7.29 1.30
C ALA A 64 -11.99 -8.25 2.46
N VAL A 65 -12.47 -7.97 3.68
CA VAL A 65 -12.34 -8.89 4.82
C VAL A 65 -12.93 -10.25 4.49
N GLU A 66 -14.14 -10.29 3.94
CA GLU A 66 -14.80 -11.55 3.57
C GLU A 66 -14.07 -12.30 2.46
N ALA A 67 -13.52 -11.59 1.47
CA ALA A 67 -12.74 -12.19 0.38
C ALA A 67 -11.40 -12.76 0.90
N LEU A 68 -10.71 -12.00 1.76
CA LEU A 68 -9.47 -12.43 2.39
C LEU A 68 -9.71 -13.62 3.32
N SER A 69 -10.74 -13.58 4.18
CA SER A 69 -11.08 -14.69 5.07
C SER A 69 -11.28 -16.00 4.29
N ARG A 70 -12.06 -15.96 3.20
CA ARG A 70 -12.26 -17.15 2.36
C ARG A 70 -10.97 -17.67 1.72
N ALA A 71 -10.03 -16.78 1.40
CA ALA A 71 -8.76 -17.18 0.82
C ALA A 71 -7.80 -17.77 1.87
N VAL A 72 -7.93 -17.34 3.11
CA VAL A 72 -7.12 -17.78 4.25
C VAL A 72 -7.66 -19.07 4.85
N ASP A 73 -8.98 -19.23 4.98
CA ASP A 73 -9.63 -20.41 5.59
C ASP A 73 -9.13 -21.77 5.05
N GLY A 74 -8.57 -21.79 3.84
CA GLY A 74 -7.96 -22.99 3.27
C GLY A 74 -6.45 -23.14 3.53
N ARG A 75 -5.79 -22.15 4.15
CA ARG A 75 -4.33 -22.06 4.31
C ARG A 75 -3.84 -21.94 5.74
N ASP A 76 -4.70 -21.56 6.69
CA ASP A 76 -4.32 -21.28 8.09
C ASP A 76 -3.63 -22.44 8.82
N GLY A 77 -3.80 -23.66 8.35
CA GLY A 77 -3.11 -24.83 8.93
C GLY A 77 -1.75 -25.16 8.32
N GLN A 78 -1.24 -24.34 7.38
CA GLN A 78 -0.01 -24.65 6.62
C GLN A 78 1.13 -23.64 6.83
N LEU A 79 0.90 -22.59 7.62
CA LEU A 79 1.95 -21.61 7.90
C LEU A 79 2.85 -22.15 9.01
N THR A 80 4.06 -22.50 8.64
CA THR A 80 5.15 -22.84 9.56
C THR A 80 6.10 -21.65 9.61
N VAL A 81 6.47 -21.20 10.79
CA VAL A 81 7.42 -20.11 11.00
C VAL A 81 8.72 -20.69 11.50
N GLU A 82 9.79 -20.56 10.72
CA GLU A 82 11.14 -20.90 11.13
C GLU A 82 11.79 -19.71 11.83
N LEU A 83 12.29 -19.94 13.03
CA LEU A 83 13.09 -18.98 13.78
C LEU A 83 14.57 -19.33 13.60
N SER A 84 15.41 -18.35 13.29
CA SER A 84 16.85 -18.57 13.18
C SER A 84 17.64 -17.47 13.86
N CYS A 85 18.61 -17.86 14.69
CA CYS A 85 19.53 -16.94 15.34
C CYS A 85 20.95 -17.54 15.37
N GLY A 86 21.83 -17.04 14.50
CA GLY A 86 23.19 -17.56 14.37
C GLY A 86 23.22 -19.02 13.90
N THR A 87 23.61 -19.93 14.76
CA THR A 87 23.64 -21.38 14.51
C THR A 87 22.43 -22.12 15.05
N TRP A 88 21.55 -21.43 15.78
CA TRP A 88 20.32 -21.99 16.32
C TRP A 88 19.16 -21.80 15.34
N SER A 89 18.32 -22.81 15.25
CA SER A 89 17.06 -22.75 14.50
C SER A 89 15.97 -23.47 15.29
N GLY A 90 14.81 -22.81 15.39
CA GLY A 90 13.60 -23.34 15.99
C GLY A 90 12.44 -23.23 15.01
N GLU A 91 11.35 -23.92 15.28
CA GLU A 91 10.16 -23.94 14.46
C GLU A 91 8.93 -23.74 15.33
N LEU A 92 8.11 -22.74 15.03
CA LEU A 92 6.86 -22.53 15.74
C LEU A 92 5.82 -23.57 15.31
N PRO A 93 5.00 -24.09 16.25
CA PRO A 93 3.91 -25.02 15.93
C PRO A 93 2.94 -24.44 14.90
N GLN A 94 2.28 -25.30 14.15
CA GLN A 94 1.22 -24.89 13.25
C GLN A 94 0.08 -24.22 14.02
N GLY A 95 -0.41 -23.10 13.52
CA GLY A 95 -1.43 -22.30 14.21
C GLY A 95 -0.88 -21.22 15.14
N SER A 96 0.45 -21.12 15.34
CA SER A 96 1.10 -20.03 16.10
C SER A 96 0.92 -18.67 15.45
N VAL A 97 0.65 -18.62 14.14
CA VAL A 97 0.48 -17.39 13.36
C VAL A 97 -0.84 -17.47 12.61
N GLN A 98 -1.61 -16.40 12.66
CA GLN A 98 -2.83 -16.24 11.88
C GLN A 98 -2.79 -14.96 11.07
N ALA A 99 -3.47 -14.97 9.93
CA ALA A 99 -3.58 -13.79 9.08
C ALA A 99 -4.52 -12.76 9.70
N ASP A 100 -4.08 -11.51 9.80
CA ASP A 100 -4.95 -10.39 10.20
C ASP A 100 -5.66 -9.80 8.97
N VAL A 101 -6.74 -10.44 8.58
CA VAL A 101 -7.55 -10.03 7.43
C VAL A 101 -8.20 -8.65 7.62
N ALA A 102 -8.44 -8.24 8.88
CA ALA A 102 -9.04 -6.94 9.17
C ALA A 102 -8.01 -5.81 8.96
N ALA A 103 -6.81 -5.98 9.50
CA ALA A 103 -5.69 -5.06 9.25
C ALA A 103 -5.36 -5.03 7.75
N GLY A 104 -5.28 -6.17 7.08
CA GLY A 104 -5.03 -6.24 5.64
C GLY A 104 -6.06 -5.49 4.80
N ALA A 105 -7.34 -5.62 5.10
CA ALA A 105 -8.39 -4.88 4.40
C ALA A 105 -8.31 -3.36 4.66
N GLU A 106 -7.90 -2.95 5.86
CA GLU A 106 -7.68 -1.54 6.18
C GLU A 106 -6.46 -0.99 5.44
N ASP A 107 -5.34 -1.73 5.43
CA ASP A 107 -4.13 -1.36 4.69
C ASP A 107 -4.42 -1.21 3.20
N ALA A 108 -5.13 -2.17 2.60
CA ALA A 108 -5.53 -2.09 1.20
C ALA A 108 -6.43 -0.86 0.92
N TRP A 109 -7.30 -0.50 1.86
CA TRP A 109 -8.15 0.67 1.73
C TRP A 109 -7.37 1.97 1.87
N GLN A 110 -6.33 2.02 2.70
CA GLN A 110 -5.49 3.20 2.93
C GLN A 110 -4.58 3.49 1.74
N VAL A 111 -4.26 2.49 0.92
CA VAL A 111 -3.43 2.69 -0.28
C VAL A 111 -3.95 3.83 -1.13
N GLY A 112 -3.10 4.81 -1.38
CA GLY A 112 -3.42 6.00 -2.17
C GLY A 112 -4.19 7.10 -1.43
N ARG A 113 -4.56 6.90 -0.16
CA ARG A 113 -5.23 7.90 0.69
C ARG A 113 -4.31 8.59 1.69
N GLU A 114 -3.06 8.18 1.76
CA GLU A 114 -2.04 8.73 2.67
C GLU A 114 -1.80 10.22 2.47
N ASN A 115 -1.90 10.70 1.23
CA ASN A 115 -1.65 12.10 0.90
C ASN A 115 -2.74 12.63 -0.05
N PRO A 116 -3.55 13.61 0.41
CA PRO A 116 -4.65 14.15 -0.38
C PRO A 116 -4.20 14.79 -1.72
N VAL A 117 -2.95 15.24 -1.81
CA VAL A 117 -2.43 15.85 -3.05
C VAL A 117 -2.10 14.81 -4.11
N THR A 118 -1.58 13.64 -3.72
CA THR A 118 -1.19 12.57 -4.66
C THR A 118 -2.30 11.57 -4.93
N MET A 119 -3.41 11.65 -4.20
CA MET A 119 -4.54 10.73 -4.26
C MET A 119 -5.11 10.59 -5.68
N GLY A 120 -5.35 11.70 -6.36
CA GLY A 120 -5.83 11.69 -7.74
C GLY A 120 -4.81 11.13 -8.74
N ALA A 121 -3.52 11.41 -8.55
CA ALA A 121 -2.46 10.89 -9.41
C ALA A 121 -2.32 9.36 -9.27
N ARG A 122 -2.45 8.82 -8.05
CA ARG A 122 -2.46 7.37 -7.82
C ARG A 122 -3.65 6.69 -8.49
N LEU A 123 -4.85 7.27 -8.37
CA LEU A 123 -6.03 6.74 -9.06
C LEU A 123 -5.82 6.70 -10.58
N ILE A 124 -5.28 7.78 -11.18
CA ILE A 124 -4.97 7.81 -12.60
C ILE A 124 -3.95 6.72 -12.96
N GLY A 125 -2.89 6.57 -12.17
CA GLY A 125 -1.88 5.52 -12.39
C GLY A 125 -2.48 4.12 -12.38
N GLN A 126 -3.38 3.83 -11.44
CA GLN A 126 -4.07 2.54 -11.36
C GLN A 126 -5.05 2.33 -12.52
N LEU A 127 -5.77 3.36 -12.95
CA LEU A 127 -6.61 3.29 -14.15
C LEU A 127 -5.79 3.05 -15.43
N LEU A 128 -4.52 3.44 -15.45
CA LEU A 128 -3.56 3.16 -16.53
C LEU A 128 -2.90 1.78 -16.42
N GLY A 129 -3.29 0.96 -15.42
CA GLY A 129 -2.85 -0.41 -15.26
C GLY A 129 -1.73 -0.64 -14.25
N ASN A 130 -1.37 0.38 -13.44
CA ASN A 130 -0.44 0.17 -12.33
C ASN A 130 -1.13 -0.69 -11.26
N SER A 131 -0.57 -1.85 -10.97
CA SER A 131 -1.04 -2.74 -9.91
C SER A 131 -0.19 -2.57 -8.65
N VAL A 132 -0.84 -2.72 -7.50
CA VAL A 132 -0.19 -2.75 -6.18
C VAL A 132 -0.45 -4.12 -5.57
N GLN A 133 0.62 -4.82 -5.23
CA GLN A 133 0.55 -6.06 -4.48
C GLN A 133 0.95 -5.78 -3.04
N LEU A 134 0.10 -6.20 -2.12
CA LEU A 134 0.31 -6.08 -0.68
C LEU A 134 0.47 -7.48 -0.09
N ASP A 135 1.32 -7.58 0.90
CA ASP A 135 1.42 -8.77 1.72
C ASP A 135 0.33 -8.74 2.78
N LEU A 136 -0.22 -9.91 3.08
CA LEU A 136 -1.24 -10.05 4.11
C LEU A 136 -0.56 -10.00 5.48
N PRO A 137 -0.91 -9.04 6.35
CA PRO A 137 -0.34 -8.99 7.68
C PRO A 137 -0.71 -10.23 8.48
N ALA A 138 0.22 -10.67 9.31
CA ALA A 138 0.05 -11.82 10.16
C ALA A 138 0.35 -11.44 11.62
N VAL A 139 -0.40 -12.03 12.55
CA VAL A 139 -0.24 -11.82 13.98
C VAL A 139 -0.02 -13.17 14.67
N LEU A 140 0.76 -13.16 15.76
CA LEU A 140 0.89 -14.31 16.62
C LEU A 140 -0.42 -14.56 17.36
N THR A 141 -0.78 -15.83 17.50
CA THR A 141 -1.86 -16.25 18.40
C THR A 141 -1.33 -16.30 19.85
N GLU A 142 -2.23 -16.39 20.83
CA GLU A 142 -1.81 -16.57 22.24
C GLU A 142 -0.93 -17.83 22.41
N GLU A 143 -1.26 -18.91 21.70
CA GLU A 143 -0.45 -20.13 21.66
C GLU A 143 0.91 -19.89 20.98
N GLY A 144 0.92 -19.07 19.94
CA GLY A 144 2.14 -18.67 19.22
C GLY A 144 3.06 -17.80 20.05
N GLU A 145 2.51 -16.89 20.87
CA GLU A 145 3.32 -16.08 21.79
C GLU A 145 3.99 -16.96 22.85
N GLN A 146 3.27 -17.94 23.43
CA GLN A 146 3.82 -18.88 24.39
C GLN A 146 4.89 -19.77 23.76
N ALA A 147 4.62 -20.30 22.57
CA ALA A 147 5.59 -21.13 21.86
C ALA A 147 6.86 -20.32 21.51
N LEU A 148 6.71 -19.05 21.14
CA LEU A 148 7.84 -18.16 20.87
C LEU A 148 8.68 -17.93 22.13
N GLU A 149 8.06 -17.72 23.30
CA GLU A 149 8.78 -17.60 24.58
C GLU A 149 9.57 -18.88 24.90
N GLU A 150 8.96 -20.06 24.71
CA GLU A 150 9.64 -21.34 24.96
C GLU A 150 10.84 -21.55 24.03
N GLU A 151 10.68 -21.23 22.75
CA GLU A 151 11.76 -21.33 21.76
C GLU A 151 12.89 -20.31 22.02
N MET A 152 12.54 -19.10 22.45
CA MET A 152 13.54 -18.10 22.86
C MET A 152 14.31 -18.54 24.09
N ASP A 153 13.66 -19.13 25.10
CA ASP A 153 14.29 -19.68 26.30
C ASP A 153 15.23 -20.86 25.96
N GLN A 154 14.85 -21.64 24.95
CA GLN A 154 15.70 -22.73 24.46
C GLN A 154 16.93 -22.19 23.73
N ALA A 155 16.73 -21.19 22.85
CA ALA A 155 17.83 -20.51 22.17
C ALA A 155 18.83 -19.90 23.15
N ASP A 156 18.36 -19.27 24.23
CA ASP A 156 19.23 -18.70 25.28
C ASP A 156 20.05 -19.76 26.03
N ARG A 157 19.55 -20.99 26.15
CA ARG A 157 20.28 -22.10 26.79
C ARG A 157 21.31 -22.73 25.86
N GLU A 158 21.04 -22.75 24.55
CA GLU A 158 21.88 -23.42 23.57
C GLU A 158 22.94 -22.50 22.94
N LEU A 159 22.69 -21.18 22.90
CA LEU A 159 23.66 -20.21 22.40
C LEU A 159 24.70 -19.89 23.51
N PRO A 160 25.98 -20.25 23.35
CA PRO A 160 27.01 -19.86 24.28
C PRO A 160 27.36 -18.38 24.11
N GLY A 161 26.73 -17.54 24.88
CA GLY A 161 27.08 -16.14 24.91
C GLY A 161 25.87 -15.27 25.30
N ARG A 162 26.13 -14.37 26.23
CA ARG A 162 25.18 -13.41 26.77
C ARG A 162 24.24 -12.92 25.65
N ALA A 163 22.94 -13.19 25.78
CA ALA A 163 21.92 -12.55 24.98
C ALA A 163 22.14 -11.03 25.08
N VAL A 164 22.66 -10.45 24.04
CA VAL A 164 22.64 -8.99 23.88
C VAL A 164 21.17 -8.67 23.67
N GLN A 165 20.56 -7.93 24.60
CA GLN A 165 19.20 -7.43 24.42
C GLN A 165 19.08 -6.94 22.98
N PRO A 166 18.12 -7.46 22.20
CA PRO A 166 17.92 -6.99 20.85
C PRO A 166 17.59 -5.50 20.93
N THR A 167 18.55 -4.66 20.58
CA THR A 167 18.31 -3.25 20.41
C THR A 167 17.58 -3.09 19.09
N TRP A 168 16.27 -2.96 19.17
CA TRP A 168 15.45 -2.59 18.02
C TRP A 168 15.84 -1.18 17.59
N ARG A 169 16.62 -1.11 16.56
CA ARG A 169 16.80 0.15 15.83
C ARG A 169 15.83 0.07 14.65
N VAL A 170 14.69 0.74 14.79
CA VAL A 170 13.83 1.02 13.65
C VAL A 170 14.60 2.00 12.78
N GLU A 171 15.29 1.50 11.78
CA GLU A 171 15.69 2.33 10.64
C GLU A 171 14.44 2.56 9.80
N GLU A 172 14.14 3.85 9.57
CA GLU A 172 12.95 4.29 8.85
C GLU A 172 12.72 3.44 7.58
N GLY A 173 11.64 2.67 7.58
CA GLY A 173 10.95 2.25 6.37
C GLY A 173 11.36 0.96 5.70
N LYS A 174 12.00 -0.02 6.36
CA LYS A 174 12.14 -1.37 5.79
C LYS A 174 12.04 -2.43 6.90
N LEU A 175 10.90 -3.09 6.91
CA LEU A 175 10.79 -4.49 7.26
C LEU A 175 11.12 -5.31 6.03
#